data_602f21074fc00b35b702aae46b35e5cc
#
_entry.id   602f21074fc00b35b702aae46b35e5cc
#
_cell.length_a   1.000
_cell.length_b   1.000
_cell.length_c   1.000
_cell.angle_alpha   90.00
_cell.angle_beta   90.00
_cell.angle_gamma   90.00
#
_symmetry.space_group_name_H-M   'P 1'
#
loop_
_entity.id
_entity.type
_entity.pdbx_description
1 polymer ?
#
loop_
_entity_poly.entity_id
_entity_poly.type
_entity_poly.pdbx_seq_one_letter_code
_entity_poly.pdbx_strand_id
1 'polypeptide(L)'
;MDTVDLIIKSSTEFYNDLKVDENGRYRSWEHCYSHFIKARGSQEIDYDYLSLQLAFYLASWGMYRGSSFLLQKDYKVHIPVVKEQQLKNQLSFTLITKILMGTLGCVPAYYRCFIAVIQNQKVATENYNIRSIMKLVNFYEKNADRLKPVREKMEVEGMPYPQMKMIDMGFWQVGFDLDTNKGIKNAH
;
A
#
# COMPACT_ATOMS: atom_id res chain seq x y z
N MET A 1 -14.08 -16.20 -12.81
CA MET A 1 -13.58 -14.81 -12.79
C MET A 1 -12.08 -14.91 -12.90
N ASP A 2 -11.48 -14.25 -13.88
CA ASP A 2 -10.03 -14.24 -14.02
C ASP A 2 -9.36 -13.29 -13.00
N THR A 3 -8.04 -13.36 -12.87
CA THR A 3 -7.30 -12.55 -11.88
C THR A 3 -7.45 -11.05 -12.12
N VAL A 4 -7.60 -10.62 -13.37
CA VAL A 4 -7.75 -9.19 -13.72
C VAL A 4 -9.14 -8.68 -13.31
N ASP A 5 -10.20 -9.46 -13.60
CA ASP A 5 -11.55 -9.13 -13.16
C ASP A 5 -11.64 -9.07 -11.62
N LEU A 6 -10.96 -10.00 -10.96
CA LEU A 6 -10.89 -10.03 -9.51
C LEU A 6 -10.27 -8.74 -8.95
N ILE A 7 -9.15 -8.29 -9.51
CA ILE A 7 -8.49 -7.04 -9.09
C ILE A 7 -9.37 -5.84 -9.38
N ILE A 8 -9.96 -5.75 -10.58
CA ILE A 8 -10.83 -4.64 -10.95
C ILE A 8 -11.99 -4.53 -9.96
N LYS A 9 -12.67 -5.63 -9.70
CA LYS A 9 -13.78 -5.69 -8.74
C LYS A 9 -13.32 -5.23 -7.36
N SER A 10 -12.34 -5.92 -6.80
CA SER A 10 -11.93 -5.71 -5.40
C SER A 10 -11.29 -4.36 -5.16
N SER A 11 -10.50 -3.82 -6.12
CA SER A 11 -9.94 -2.47 -6.00
C SER A 11 -11.02 -1.39 -6.12
N THR A 12 -12.04 -1.61 -6.95
CA THR A 12 -13.17 -0.68 -7.09
C THR A 12 -14.03 -0.67 -5.81
N GLU A 13 -14.33 -1.84 -5.27
CA GLU A 13 -15.06 -1.96 -3.99
C GLU A 13 -14.29 -1.24 -2.87
N PHE A 14 -13.01 -1.54 -2.69
CA PHE A 14 -12.17 -0.87 -1.71
C PHE A 14 -12.16 0.66 -1.88
N TYR A 15 -12.00 1.14 -3.11
CA TYR A 15 -12.00 2.58 -3.39
C TYR A 15 -13.32 3.24 -3.07
N ASN A 16 -14.44 2.61 -3.43
CA ASN A 16 -15.78 3.13 -3.13
C ASN A 16 -16.05 3.19 -1.62
N ASP A 17 -15.71 2.14 -0.89
CA ASP A 17 -15.82 2.10 0.57
C ASP A 17 -14.98 3.20 1.23
N LEU A 18 -13.77 3.45 0.69
CA LEU A 18 -12.91 4.52 1.15
C LEU A 18 -13.53 5.91 0.95
N LYS A 19 -14.31 6.12 -0.12
CA LYS A 19 -14.97 7.41 -0.38
C LYS A 19 -16.22 7.62 0.46
N VAL A 20 -16.89 6.56 0.88
CA VAL A 20 -18.07 6.64 1.75
C VAL A 20 -17.68 6.97 3.19
N ASP A 21 -16.58 6.42 3.70
CA ASP A 21 -16.11 6.68 5.06
C ASP A 21 -15.05 7.79 5.09
N GLU A 22 -15.48 9.03 5.28
CA GLU A 22 -14.59 10.19 5.34
C GLU A 22 -13.55 10.11 6.46
N ASN A 23 -13.83 9.36 7.53
CA ASN A 23 -12.96 9.16 8.68
C ASN A 23 -12.29 7.77 8.69
N GLY A 24 -12.43 7.02 7.62
CA GLY A 24 -11.89 5.67 7.50
C GLY A 24 -10.36 5.64 7.62
N ARG A 25 -9.85 4.77 8.48
CA ARG A 25 -8.41 4.66 8.78
C ARG A 25 -7.54 4.45 7.53
N TYR A 26 -8.10 3.83 6.50
CA TYR A 26 -7.35 3.51 5.27
C TYR A 26 -7.10 4.73 4.39
N ARG A 27 -7.81 5.85 4.60
CA ARG A 27 -7.52 7.14 3.97
C ARG A 27 -6.16 7.71 4.37
N SER A 28 -5.58 7.22 5.44
CA SER A 28 -4.23 7.59 5.87
C SER A 28 -3.18 7.43 4.76
N TRP A 29 -3.40 6.48 3.83
CA TRP A 29 -2.54 6.35 2.66
C TRP A 29 -2.69 7.55 1.71
N GLU A 30 -3.91 7.98 1.41
CA GLU A 30 -4.16 9.15 0.56
C GLU A 30 -3.47 10.40 1.12
N HIS A 31 -3.62 10.64 2.42
CA HIS A 31 -2.97 11.77 3.10
C HIS A 31 -1.44 11.66 3.01
N CYS A 32 -0.87 10.53 3.37
CA CYS A 32 0.58 10.35 3.31
C CYS A 32 1.09 10.56 1.88
N TYR A 33 0.55 9.84 0.92
CA TYR A 33 1.00 9.88 -0.47
C TYR A 33 0.89 11.28 -1.09
N SER A 34 -0.24 11.97 -0.92
CA SER A 34 -0.46 13.31 -1.48
C SER A 34 0.54 14.34 -0.93
N HIS A 35 0.84 14.30 0.37
CA HIS A 35 1.82 15.20 0.97
C HIS A 35 3.25 14.93 0.46
N PHE A 36 3.63 13.67 0.29
CA PHE A 36 4.93 13.33 -0.28
C PHE A 36 5.06 13.75 -1.75
N ILE A 37 4.00 13.60 -2.55
CA ILE A 37 4.02 14.05 -3.95
C ILE A 37 4.12 15.57 -4.04
N LYS A 38 3.34 16.31 -3.25
CA LYS A 38 3.42 17.78 -3.20
C LYS A 38 4.81 18.28 -2.79
N ALA A 39 5.40 17.62 -1.77
CA ALA A 39 6.73 18.00 -1.30
C ALA A 39 7.83 17.85 -2.36
N ARG A 40 7.70 16.93 -3.32
CA ARG A 40 8.69 16.75 -4.40
C ARG A 40 8.84 17.96 -5.32
N GLY A 41 7.82 18.79 -5.44
CA GLY A 41 7.85 20.03 -6.23
C GLY A 41 8.14 21.29 -5.40
N SER A 42 8.29 21.16 -4.07
CA SER A 42 8.52 22.29 -3.18
C SER A 42 10.00 22.66 -3.09
N GLN A 43 10.29 23.95 -2.99
CA GLN A 43 11.64 24.45 -2.70
C GLN A 43 12.03 24.25 -1.23
N GLU A 44 11.03 24.25 -0.34
CA GLU A 44 11.21 23.98 1.08
C GLU A 44 10.41 22.74 1.47
N ILE A 45 11.10 21.77 2.07
CA ILE A 45 10.50 20.50 2.49
C ILE A 45 10.43 20.47 4.02
N ASP A 46 9.22 20.41 4.55
CA ASP A 46 8.99 20.15 5.98
C ASP A 46 9.11 18.66 6.27
N TYR A 47 10.32 18.23 6.59
CA TYR A 47 10.62 16.83 6.92
C TYR A 47 9.95 16.37 8.20
N ASP A 48 9.69 17.26 9.15
CA ASP A 48 9.01 16.95 10.40
C ASP A 48 7.55 16.58 10.12
N TYR A 49 6.86 17.43 9.34
CA TYR A 49 5.48 17.17 8.94
C TYR A 49 5.33 15.91 8.08
N LEU A 50 6.22 15.71 7.10
CA LEU A 50 6.21 14.48 6.28
C LEU A 50 6.42 13.22 7.13
N SER A 51 7.28 13.30 8.15
CA SER A 51 7.53 12.18 9.06
C SER A 51 6.30 11.87 9.91
N LEU A 52 5.54 12.89 10.33
CA LEU A 52 4.27 12.71 11.03
C LEU A 52 3.23 12.03 10.12
N GLN A 53 3.11 12.43 8.85
CA GLN A 53 2.21 11.80 7.87
C GLN A 53 2.56 10.33 7.65
N LEU A 54 3.85 10.03 7.50
CA LEU A 54 4.33 8.65 7.38
C LEU A 54 4.01 7.83 8.63
N ALA A 55 4.27 8.38 9.82
CA ALA A 55 3.98 7.70 11.08
C ALA A 55 2.49 7.38 11.24
N PHE A 56 1.62 8.34 10.94
CA PHE A 56 0.16 8.14 10.99
C PHE A 56 -0.29 7.05 10.04
N TYR A 57 0.20 7.06 8.80
CA TYR A 57 -0.08 6.00 7.83
C TYR A 57 0.37 4.63 8.33
N LEU A 58 1.62 4.50 8.81
CA LEU A 58 2.14 3.25 9.33
C LEU A 58 1.36 2.75 10.56
N ALA A 59 0.95 3.66 11.45
CA ALA A 59 0.14 3.33 12.62
C ALA A 59 -1.24 2.82 12.23
N SER A 60 -1.91 3.47 11.27
CA SER A 60 -3.23 3.08 10.75
C SER A 60 -3.23 1.67 10.18
N TRP A 61 -2.11 1.24 9.60
CA TRP A 61 -1.91 -0.10 9.06
C TRP A 61 -1.30 -1.09 10.07
N GLY A 62 -1.23 -0.70 11.34
CA GLY A 62 -0.83 -1.57 12.44
C GLY A 62 0.67 -1.86 12.55
N MET A 63 1.52 -1.12 11.81
CA MET A 63 2.96 -1.36 11.82
C MET A 63 3.60 -1.09 13.18
N TYR A 64 3.07 -0.14 13.94
CA TYR A 64 3.55 0.15 15.30
C TYR A 64 3.25 -1.01 16.26
N ARG A 65 2.08 -1.65 16.16
CA ARG A 65 1.72 -2.79 17.02
C ARG A 65 2.56 -4.04 16.75
N GLY A 66 3.00 -4.21 15.51
CA GLY A 66 3.83 -5.35 15.10
C GLY A 66 5.34 -5.16 15.32
N SER A 67 5.77 -3.99 15.83
CA SER A 67 7.18 -3.66 15.99
C SER A 67 7.47 -3.20 17.40
N SER A 68 8.23 -3.99 18.17
CA SER A 68 8.71 -3.60 19.50
C SER A 68 9.58 -2.32 19.48
N PHE A 69 10.27 -2.09 18.37
CA PHE A 69 11.06 -0.89 18.16
C PHE A 69 10.18 0.35 17.95
N LEU A 70 9.23 0.32 16.98
CA LEU A 70 8.39 1.47 16.66
C LEU A 70 7.44 1.82 17.81
N LEU A 71 6.94 0.83 18.55
CA LEU A 71 6.01 1.04 19.67
C LEU A 71 6.59 1.96 20.76
N GLN A 72 7.90 2.00 20.89
CA GLN A 72 8.62 2.81 21.90
C GLN A 72 9.17 4.13 21.34
N LYS A 73 8.84 4.49 20.09
CA LYS A 73 9.37 5.67 19.40
C LYS A 73 8.25 6.61 19.00
N ASP A 74 8.55 7.90 19.02
CA ASP A 74 7.71 8.89 18.39
C ASP A 74 7.93 8.94 16.86
N TYR A 75 7.14 9.77 16.15
CA TYR A 75 7.22 9.89 14.69
C TYR A 75 8.59 10.40 14.18
N LYS A 76 9.38 11.06 15.02
CA LYS A 76 10.70 11.61 14.63
C LYS A 76 11.69 10.53 14.25
N VAL A 77 11.44 9.27 14.63
CA VAL A 77 12.23 8.13 14.16
C VAL A 77 12.22 7.99 12.63
N HIS A 78 11.22 8.57 11.95
CA HIS A 78 11.11 8.53 10.50
C HIS A 78 11.84 9.67 9.79
N ILE A 79 12.29 10.73 10.50
CA ILE A 79 12.99 11.87 9.88
C ILE A 79 14.21 11.43 9.06
N PRO A 80 15.10 10.56 9.52
CA PRO A 80 16.23 10.10 8.70
C PRO A 80 15.80 9.37 7.42
N VAL A 81 14.71 8.59 7.49
CA VAL A 81 14.16 7.88 6.33
C VAL A 81 13.61 8.87 5.30
N VAL A 82 12.87 9.89 5.75
CA VAL A 82 12.25 10.90 4.89
C VAL A 82 13.28 11.85 4.31
N LYS A 83 14.24 12.32 5.11
CA LYS A 83 15.26 13.30 4.72
C LYS A 83 16.38 12.70 3.88
N GLU A 84 16.90 11.54 4.30
CA GLU A 84 18.10 10.94 3.72
C GLU A 84 17.79 9.82 2.74
N GLN A 85 16.51 9.42 2.64
CA GLN A 85 16.04 8.26 1.87
C GLN A 85 16.78 6.97 2.22
N GLN A 86 17.34 6.89 3.43
CA GLN A 86 18.10 5.75 3.91
C GLN A 86 17.20 4.81 4.70
N LEU A 87 16.98 3.63 4.16
CA LEU A 87 16.37 2.52 4.89
C LEU A 87 17.48 1.75 5.58
N LYS A 88 17.45 1.69 6.92
CA LYS A 88 18.43 0.89 7.69
C LYS A 88 18.29 -0.60 7.35
N ASN A 89 19.40 -1.30 7.23
CA ASN A 89 19.52 -2.71 6.82
C ASN A 89 18.77 -3.75 7.69
N GLN A 90 18.12 -3.33 8.78
CA GLN A 90 17.43 -4.23 9.72
C GLN A 90 15.90 -4.13 9.68
N LEU A 91 15.32 -3.39 8.72
CA LEU A 91 13.88 -3.28 8.60
C LEU A 91 13.30 -4.52 7.91
N SER A 92 12.13 -4.98 8.39
CA SER A 92 11.40 -6.04 7.71
C SER A 92 10.95 -5.60 6.31
N PHE A 93 10.86 -6.53 5.36
CA PHE A 93 10.36 -6.23 4.02
C PHE A 93 8.94 -5.64 4.04
N THR A 94 8.11 -6.07 4.98
CA THR A 94 6.78 -5.49 5.17
C THR A 94 6.85 -4.00 5.50
N LEU A 95 7.73 -3.59 6.41
CA LEU A 95 7.87 -2.18 6.77
C LEU A 95 8.47 -1.37 5.61
N ILE A 96 9.52 -1.89 4.96
CA ILE A 96 10.14 -1.25 3.80
C ILE A 96 9.09 -0.99 2.70
N THR A 97 8.33 -2.02 2.33
CA THR A 97 7.34 -1.90 1.26
C THR A 97 6.15 -1.02 1.65
N LYS A 98 5.77 -0.98 2.93
CA LYS A 98 4.78 -0.02 3.43
C LYS A 98 5.29 1.42 3.31
N ILE A 99 6.53 1.71 3.70
CA ILE A 99 7.13 3.03 3.53
C ILE A 99 7.12 3.43 2.05
N LEU A 100 7.64 2.59 1.17
CA LEU A 100 7.68 2.86 -0.28
C LEU A 100 6.28 3.04 -0.89
N MET A 101 5.28 2.27 -0.45
CA MET A 101 3.91 2.44 -0.87
C MET A 101 3.33 3.79 -0.38
N GLY A 102 3.57 4.15 0.87
CA GLY A 102 3.03 5.38 1.46
C GLY A 102 3.65 6.65 0.89
N THR A 103 4.94 6.62 0.54
CA THR A 103 5.70 7.79 0.10
C THR A 103 5.81 7.93 -1.42
N LEU A 104 5.95 6.82 -2.13
CA LEU A 104 6.23 6.78 -3.57
C LEU A 104 5.12 6.10 -4.39
N GLY A 105 4.32 5.24 -3.77
CA GLY A 105 3.33 4.44 -4.49
C GLY A 105 3.93 3.43 -5.49
N CYS A 106 5.23 3.17 -5.42
CA CYS A 106 5.98 2.47 -6.47
C CYS A 106 6.04 0.94 -6.32
N VAL A 107 5.72 0.41 -5.14
CA VAL A 107 5.67 -1.03 -4.88
C VAL A 107 4.48 -1.35 -3.99
N PRO A 108 3.82 -2.52 -4.14
CA PRO A 108 2.78 -2.95 -3.22
C PRO A 108 3.37 -3.29 -1.84
N ALA A 109 2.56 -3.21 -0.80
CA ALA A 109 2.98 -3.61 0.52
C ALA A 109 3.01 -5.13 0.66
N TYR A 110 4.20 -5.70 0.91
CA TYR A 110 4.39 -7.14 1.06
C TYR A 110 4.02 -7.60 2.48
N TYR A 111 2.76 -7.88 2.68
CA TYR A 111 2.25 -8.42 3.96
C TYR A 111 1.28 -9.57 3.73
N ARG A 112 0.90 -10.25 4.80
CA ARG A 112 0.27 -11.58 4.78
C ARG A 112 -0.87 -11.74 3.75
N CYS A 113 -1.88 -10.87 3.77
CA CYS A 113 -3.03 -10.99 2.86
C CYS A 113 -2.61 -10.82 1.40
N PHE A 114 -1.79 -9.82 1.09
CA PHE A 114 -1.26 -9.58 -0.25
C PHE A 114 -0.45 -10.76 -0.76
N ILE A 115 0.52 -11.23 0.03
CA ILE A 115 1.40 -12.37 -0.32
C ILE A 115 0.59 -13.62 -0.61
N ALA A 116 -0.37 -13.96 0.26
CA ALA A 116 -1.20 -15.14 0.09
C ALA A 116 -1.96 -15.15 -1.25
N VAL A 117 -2.47 -13.99 -1.66
CA VAL A 117 -3.25 -13.90 -2.91
C VAL A 117 -2.36 -13.90 -4.15
N ILE A 118 -1.24 -13.15 -4.16
CA ILE A 118 -0.33 -13.15 -5.33
C ILE A 118 0.28 -14.53 -5.61
N GLN A 119 0.51 -15.34 -4.56
CA GLN A 119 0.96 -16.71 -4.69
C GLN A 119 -0.15 -17.63 -5.24
N ASN A 120 -1.35 -17.55 -4.67
CA ASN A 120 -2.51 -18.34 -5.11
C ASN A 120 -2.82 -18.04 -6.58
N GLN A 121 -2.82 -16.79 -6.97
CA GLN A 121 -3.06 -16.34 -8.35
C GLN A 121 -1.84 -16.52 -9.26
N LYS A 122 -0.69 -17.01 -8.75
CA LYS A 122 0.56 -17.24 -9.48
C LYS A 122 1.08 -15.98 -10.20
N VAL A 123 0.78 -14.79 -9.67
CA VAL A 123 1.20 -13.50 -10.27
C VAL A 123 2.63 -13.15 -9.92
N ALA A 124 3.01 -13.33 -8.65
CA ALA A 124 4.37 -13.04 -8.17
C ALA A 124 4.77 -13.99 -7.04
N THR A 125 5.98 -13.82 -6.50
CA THR A 125 6.50 -14.63 -5.38
C THR A 125 6.32 -13.92 -4.05
N GLU A 126 6.38 -14.67 -2.95
CA GLU A 126 6.27 -14.16 -1.58
C GLU A 126 7.40 -13.20 -1.17
N ASN A 127 8.57 -13.37 -1.80
CA ASN A 127 9.75 -12.62 -1.43
C ASN A 127 9.76 -11.25 -2.12
N TYR A 128 9.95 -10.19 -1.33
CA TYR A 128 10.22 -8.86 -1.86
C TYR A 128 11.61 -8.81 -2.47
N ASN A 129 11.67 -8.85 -3.78
CA ASN A 129 12.89 -8.73 -4.58
C ASN A 129 12.56 -8.21 -5.99
N ILE A 130 13.60 -7.82 -6.73
CA ILE A 130 13.42 -7.27 -8.08
C ILE A 130 12.63 -8.20 -9.00
N ARG A 131 12.86 -9.52 -8.91
CA ARG A 131 12.19 -10.51 -9.76
C ARG A 131 10.66 -10.55 -9.47
N SER A 132 10.28 -10.47 -8.20
CA SER A 132 8.87 -10.44 -7.80
C SER A 132 8.20 -9.14 -8.23
N ILE A 133 8.86 -8.00 -8.04
CA ILE A 133 8.36 -6.69 -8.47
C ILE A 133 8.19 -6.65 -9.99
N MET A 134 9.17 -7.13 -10.75
CA MET A 134 9.07 -7.18 -12.22
C MET A 134 7.92 -8.06 -12.72
N LYS A 135 7.57 -9.13 -11.99
CA LYS A 135 6.38 -9.93 -12.32
C LYS A 135 5.09 -9.13 -12.12
N LEU A 136 4.98 -8.32 -11.06
CA LEU A 136 3.82 -7.46 -10.81
C LEU A 136 3.72 -6.34 -11.85
N VAL A 137 4.83 -5.72 -12.20
CA VAL A 137 4.90 -4.72 -13.28
C VAL A 137 4.44 -5.35 -14.61
N ASN A 138 5.02 -6.48 -14.99
CA ASN A 138 4.65 -7.19 -16.21
C ASN A 138 3.19 -7.65 -16.21
N PHE A 139 2.65 -8.05 -15.05
CA PHE A 139 1.24 -8.39 -14.91
C PHE A 139 0.36 -7.16 -15.20
N TYR A 140 0.69 -6.00 -14.62
CA TYR A 140 -0.05 -4.78 -14.88
C TYR A 140 0.04 -4.37 -16.35
N GLU A 141 1.25 -4.32 -16.92
CA GLU A 141 1.47 -3.87 -18.30
C GLU A 141 0.78 -4.78 -19.35
N LYS A 142 0.81 -6.09 -19.13
CA LYS A 142 0.10 -7.05 -20.01
C LYS A 142 -1.42 -6.91 -20.00
N ASN A 143 -1.97 -6.31 -18.95
CA ASN A 143 -3.42 -6.12 -18.77
C ASN A 143 -3.79 -4.63 -18.67
N ALA A 144 -2.92 -3.76 -19.18
CA ALA A 144 -3.08 -2.31 -19.05
C ALA A 144 -4.36 -1.79 -19.74
N ASP A 145 -4.75 -2.39 -20.84
CA ASP A 145 -5.99 -2.10 -21.57
C ASP A 145 -7.24 -2.21 -20.68
N ARG A 146 -7.25 -3.17 -19.73
CA ARG A 146 -8.35 -3.40 -18.80
C ARG A 146 -8.16 -2.65 -17.47
N LEU A 147 -6.95 -2.60 -16.93
CA LEU A 147 -6.65 -2.05 -15.61
C LEU A 147 -6.57 -0.52 -15.62
N LYS A 148 -5.95 0.07 -16.65
CA LYS A 148 -5.70 1.51 -16.72
C LYS A 148 -6.98 2.35 -16.70
N PRO A 149 -8.04 2.05 -17.49
CA PRO A 149 -9.27 2.84 -17.47
C PRO A 149 -10.00 2.84 -16.12
N VAL A 150 -9.84 1.77 -15.34
CA VAL A 150 -10.41 1.67 -13.99
C VAL A 150 -9.55 2.44 -12.99
N ARG A 151 -8.23 2.29 -13.06
CA ARG A 151 -7.28 3.00 -12.20
C ARG A 151 -7.38 4.53 -12.34
N GLU A 152 -7.57 5.02 -13.55
CA GLU A 152 -7.68 6.46 -13.83
C GLU A 152 -8.93 7.12 -13.25
N LYS A 153 -9.90 6.33 -12.81
CA LYS A 153 -11.07 6.80 -12.04
C LYS A 153 -10.82 6.83 -10.53
N MET A 154 -9.72 6.23 -10.08
CA MET A 154 -9.30 6.24 -8.68
C MET A 154 -8.27 7.36 -8.50
N GLU A 155 -8.64 8.38 -7.77
CA GLU A 155 -7.81 9.58 -7.65
C GLU A 155 -7.69 10.06 -6.19
N VAL A 156 -6.58 10.72 -5.91
CA VAL A 156 -6.34 11.53 -4.73
C VAL A 156 -5.89 12.91 -5.17
N GLU A 157 -6.64 13.95 -4.77
CA GLU A 157 -6.36 15.35 -5.12
C GLU A 157 -6.13 15.58 -6.62
N GLY A 158 -6.95 14.97 -7.48
CA GLY A 158 -6.87 15.09 -8.93
C GLY A 158 -5.77 14.27 -9.60
N MET A 159 -5.00 13.48 -8.82
CA MET A 159 -3.96 12.60 -9.35
C MET A 159 -4.46 11.15 -9.39
N PRO A 160 -4.38 10.44 -10.52
CA PRO A 160 -4.71 9.02 -10.56
C PRO A 160 -3.83 8.21 -9.60
N TYR A 161 -4.41 7.19 -8.96
CA TYR A 161 -3.65 6.27 -8.13
C TYR A 161 -2.50 5.63 -8.90
N PRO A 162 -1.34 5.39 -8.25
CA PRO A 162 -0.25 4.63 -8.86
C PRO A 162 -0.71 3.22 -9.24
N GLN A 163 -0.12 2.67 -10.29
CA GLN A 163 -0.38 1.30 -10.75
C GLN A 163 -0.25 0.28 -9.61
N MET A 164 0.84 0.37 -8.86
CA MET A 164 1.10 -0.56 -7.76
C MET A 164 0.15 -0.36 -6.57
N LYS A 165 -0.46 0.83 -6.42
CA LYS A 165 -1.51 1.04 -5.41
C LYS A 165 -2.80 0.31 -5.78
N MET A 166 -3.22 0.34 -7.04
CA MET A 166 -4.37 -0.44 -7.51
C MET A 166 -4.15 -1.95 -7.29
N ILE A 167 -2.96 -2.45 -7.64
CA ILE A 167 -2.57 -3.84 -7.43
C ILE A 167 -2.58 -4.20 -5.93
N ASP A 168 -2.04 -3.33 -5.08
CA ASP A 168 -2.03 -3.51 -3.62
C ASP A 168 -3.45 -3.62 -3.06
N MET A 169 -4.32 -2.67 -3.40
CA MET A 169 -5.71 -2.65 -2.93
C MET A 169 -6.49 -3.89 -3.37
N GLY A 170 -6.39 -4.24 -4.65
CA GLY A 170 -7.13 -5.36 -5.21
C GLY A 170 -6.75 -6.68 -4.54
N PHE A 171 -5.47 -6.99 -4.46
CA PHE A 171 -5.03 -8.22 -3.82
C PHE A 171 -5.22 -8.21 -2.30
N TRP A 172 -5.07 -7.04 -1.65
CA TRP A 172 -5.32 -6.95 -0.22
C TRP A 172 -6.79 -7.23 0.12
N GLN A 173 -7.73 -6.62 -0.60
CA GLN A 173 -9.17 -6.82 -0.36
C GLN A 173 -9.54 -8.30 -0.50
N VAL A 174 -9.09 -8.95 -1.58
CA VAL A 174 -9.30 -10.39 -1.76
C VAL A 174 -8.77 -11.20 -0.57
N GLY A 175 -7.55 -10.90 -0.13
CA GLY A 175 -6.94 -11.62 0.99
C GLY A 175 -7.64 -11.37 2.33
N PHE A 176 -8.10 -10.15 2.54
CA PHE A 176 -8.87 -9.76 3.72
C PHE A 176 -10.22 -10.49 3.79
N ASP A 177 -10.95 -10.53 2.68
CA ASP A 177 -12.25 -11.20 2.59
C ASP A 177 -12.12 -12.71 2.83
N LEU A 178 -11.05 -13.34 2.31
CA LEU A 178 -10.76 -14.74 2.54
C LEU A 178 -10.45 -15.04 4.01
N ASP A 179 -9.71 -14.17 4.69
CA ASP A 179 -9.40 -14.32 6.12
C ASP A 179 -10.65 -14.14 6.98
N THR A 180 -11.48 -13.14 6.68
CA THR A 180 -12.73 -12.85 7.41
C THR A 180 -13.71 -14.01 7.27
N ASN A 181 -13.88 -14.55 6.07
CA ASN A 181 -14.76 -15.69 5.81
C ASN A 181 -14.28 -16.99 6.51
N LYS A 182 -12.95 -17.17 6.67
CA LYS A 182 -12.40 -18.30 7.45
C LYS A 182 -12.64 -18.11 8.95
N GLY A 183 -12.52 -16.88 9.45
CA GLY A 183 -12.79 -16.54 10.84
C GLY A 183 -14.23 -16.84 11.24
N ILE A 184 -15.20 -16.53 10.39
CA ILE A 184 -16.62 -16.81 10.60
C ILE A 184 -16.90 -18.32 10.62
N LYS A 185 -16.25 -19.10 9.73
CA LYS A 185 -16.41 -20.57 9.67
C LYS A 185 -15.81 -21.31 10.86
N ASN A 186 -14.82 -20.73 11.54
CA ASN A 186 -14.20 -21.34 12.73
C ASN A 186 -14.85 -20.91 14.04
N ALA A 187 -15.85 -20.01 14.01
CA ALA A 187 -16.61 -19.52 15.17
C ALA A 187 -17.96 -20.26 15.34
N HIS A 188 -18.25 -21.24 14.50
CA HIS A 188 -19.38 -22.18 14.57
C HIS A 188 -18.87 -23.61 14.71
#